data_348b8166d88f2a1da54c63004f01d66c
#
_entry.id   348b8166d88f2a1da54c63004f01d66c
#
_cell.length_a   1.000
_cell.length_b   1.000
_cell.length_c   1.000
_cell.angle_alpha   90.00
_cell.angle_beta   90.00
_cell.angle_gamma   90.00
#
_symmetry.space_group_name_H-M   'P 1'
#
loop_
_entity.id
_entity.type
_entity.pdbx_description
1 polymer ?
#
loop_
_entity_poly.entity_id
_entity_poly.type
_entity_poly.pdbx_seq_one_letter_code
_entity_poly.pdbx_strand_id
1 'polypeptide(L)'
;MANEKKVAREPSFLLALIPIVAMIGFMLYCFLGHSESGYHDAHMPLVMSIVVACIVGHFCGHDFKDMLAGMIERLSASMEAVLILCTVGFLVSSFMASGAIPSLIVYGLDLLTPKLFLPIGCILCAIVGMACGSSWTTTATIGLAFLGIGAGLGINPALTAGMIISGAYVGDKFSPLSDTTNLAAAVAETGLFDHVTAMVSSTGPTLVIALILYTIMGLNIDASAYDPTVAQSIQDAFREAFVISPVLLIPIIVVIVMCILRVPGLVGIAISVATATIFMMIFQPTSIYGSRALGDIFNMLHNGIVVETGNDVADSILGKAKGMDGTMWTINLILVALAYGGALERCGCIERLFGGLKHKIHSVGSLILATLLTSIFCDATMCDQFLGIGVPAPIYADKYDELGLGRNMLSRSLEDAGTLWAVMFPWTGCGAYQTGVLGMSPLVFFPYAFVNLLNPVYAYVTALFGRNIFWADGSYTNIFGKTKAGKPAGAPEEAHAKALANLEARRAAGKAPKINA
;
A
#
# COMPACT_ATOMS: atom_id res chain seq x y z
N MET A 1 -17.33 27.11 40.11
CA MET A 1 -17.92 27.45 38.81
C MET A 1 -17.75 26.25 37.92
N ALA A 2 -18.81 25.50 37.65
CA ALA A 2 -18.80 24.39 36.73
C ALA A 2 -18.54 24.96 35.32
N ASN A 3 -17.42 24.57 34.73
CA ASN A 3 -17.11 24.92 33.36
C ASN A 3 -18.14 24.20 32.49
N GLU A 4 -19.14 24.89 31.96
CA GLU A 4 -20.02 24.36 30.93
C GLU A 4 -19.11 23.86 29.81
N LYS A 5 -19.09 22.53 29.56
CA LYS A 5 -18.40 21.96 28.41
C LYS A 5 -19.00 22.61 27.18
N LYS A 6 -18.24 23.50 26.54
CA LYS A 6 -18.61 24.02 25.23
C LYS A 6 -18.83 22.80 24.29
N VAL A 7 -20.02 22.70 23.72
CA VAL A 7 -20.34 21.68 22.73
C VAL A 7 -19.44 21.97 21.52
N ALA A 8 -18.61 21.00 21.16
CA ALA A 8 -17.76 21.11 19.98
C ALA A 8 -18.63 21.37 18.73
N ARG A 9 -18.19 22.31 17.91
CA ARG A 9 -18.90 22.72 16.68
C ARG A 9 -18.13 22.21 15.47
N GLU A 10 -18.85 21.80 14.44
CA GLU A 10 -18.22 21.53 13.15
C GLU A 10 -17.43 22.75 12.68
N PRO A 11 -16.23 22.56 12.13
CA PRO A 11 -15.43 23.67 11.58
C PRO A 11 -16.16 24.33 10.40
N SER A 12 -15.97 25.64 10.21
CA SER A 12 -16.32 26.24 8.94
C SER A 12 -15.43 25.67 7.81
N PHE A 13 -15.85 25.78 6.56
CA PHE A 13 -15.06 25.28 5.41
C PHE A 13 -13.62 25.83 5.41
N LEU A 14 -13.46 27.14 5.70
CA LEU A 14 -12.13 27.75 5.76
C LEU A 14 -11.29 27.25 6.93
N LEU A 15 -11.90 27.06 8.11
CA LEU A 15 -11.20 26.51 9.26
C LEU A 15 -10.75 25.05 9.01
N ALA A 16 -11.60 24.25 8.38
CA ALA A 16 -11.28 22.85 8.02
C ALA A 16 -10.09 22.76 7.04
N LEU A 17 -9.92 23.77 6.18
CA LEU A 17 -8.85 23.80 5.18
C LEU A 17 -7.48 24.17 5.79
N ILE A 18 -7.44 24.94 6.89
CA ILE A 18 -6.20 25.49 7.47
C ILE A 18 -5.18 24.39 7.82
N PRO A 19 -5.51 23.31 8.58
CA PRO A 19 -4.51 22.29 8.92
C PRO A 19 -3.94 21.59 7.70
N ILE A 20 -4.77 21.37 6.67
CA ILE A 20 -4.40 20.68 5.44
C ILE A 20 -3.45 21.56 4.60
N VAL A 21 -3.80 22.83 4.41
CA VAL A 21 -2.95 23.79 3.68
C VAL A 21 -1.63 23.99 4.41
N ALA A 22 -1.66 24.05 5.75
CA ALA A 22 -0.45 24.14 6.56
C ALA A 22 0.45 22.90 6.35
N MET A 23 -0.11 21.71 6.39
CA MET A 23 0.63 20.46 6.15
C MET A 23 1.27 20.44 4.77
N ILE A 24 0.49 20.73 3.73
CA ILE A 24 0.99 20.80 2.36
C ILE A 24 2.09 21.88 2.24
N GLY A 25 1.88 23.05 2.84
CA GLY A 25 2.86 24.14 2.84
C GLY A 25 4.17 23.75 3.52
N PHE A 26 4.13 23.11 4.68
CA PHE A 26 5.31 22.62 5.39
C PHE A 26 6.02 21.51 4.61
N MET A 27 5.27 20.57 4.00
CA MET A 27 5.85 19.52 3.14
C MET A 27 6.54 20.12 1.91
N LEU A 28 5.87 21.02 1.19
CA LEU A 28 6.46 21.67 0.02
C LEU A 28 7.72 22.47 0.40
N TYR A 29 7.70 23.16 1.53
CA TYR A 29 8.88 23.88 2.02
C TYR A 29 10.06 22.94 2.28
N CYS A 30 9.82 21.78 2.91
CA CYS A 30 10.89 20.83 3.22
C CYS A 30 11.37 20.02 2.00
N PHE A 31 10.48 19.65 1.08
CA PHE A 31 10.86 18.79 -0.05
C PHE A 31 11.24 19.55 -1.32
N LEU A 32 10.65 20.73 -1.56
CA LEU A 32 10.92 21.56 -2.74
C LEU A 32 11.59 22.88 -2.39
N GLY A 33 11.50 23.30 -1.13
CA GLY A 33 12.05 24.57 -0.68
C GLY A 33 13.57 24.56 -0.61
N HIS A 34 14.14 25.74 -0.66
CA HIS A 34 15.57 26.01 -0.58
C HIS A 34 16.01 25.96 0.89
N SER A 35 15.90 24.78 1.52
CA SER A 35 16.45 24.60 2.86
C SER A 35 17.98 24.54 2.73
N GLU A 36 18.64 25.64 3.01
CA GLU A 36 20.11 25.68 3.15
C GLU A 36 20.61 24.66 4.17
N SER A 37 19.75 24.24 5.10
CA SER A 37 20.01 23.20 6.09
C SER A 37 19.93 21.77 5.57
N GLY A 38 19.43 21.53 4.33
CA GLY A 38 19.30 20.20 3.74
C GLY A 38 18.28 19.30 4.43
N TYR A 39 17.31 19.84 5.19
CA TYR A 39 16.26 19.05 5.83
C TYR A 39 15.19 18.63 4.81
N HIS A 40 15.20 17.35 4.44
CA HIS A 40 14.27 16.74 3.48
C HIS A 40 13.48 15.59 4.12
N ASP A 41 12.79 15.86 5.23
CA ASP A 41 12.08 14.88 6.02
C ASP A 41 10.65 15.34 6.35
N ALA A 42 9.73 14.39 6.56
CA ALA A 42 8.33 14.66 6.81
C ALA A 42 7.97 14.79 8.31
N HIS A 43 8.84 14.40 9.23
CA HIS A 43 8.53 14.37 10.67
C HIS A 43 8.15 15.75 11.20
N MET A 44 9.01 16.75 11.03
CA MET A 44 8.74 18.10 11.55
C MET A 44 7.55 18.79 10.86
N PRO A 45 7.39 18.72 9.53
CA PRO A 45 6.16 19.15 8.88
C PRO A 45 4.89 18.59 9.51
N LEU A 46 4.84 17.30 9.79
CA LEU A 46 3.69 16.67 10.42
C LEU A 46 3.49 17.11 11.88
N VAL A 47 4.56 17.19 12.67
CA VAL A 47 4.48 17.70 14.06
C VAL A 47 3.93 19.13 14.09
N MET A 48 4.43 20.00 13.22
CA MET A 48 3.90 21.38 13.12
C MET A 48 2.44 21.40 12.68
N SER A 49 2.05 20.48 11.81
CA SER A 49 0.67 20.34 11.35
C SER A 49 -0.27 19.85 12.45
N ILE A 50 0.20 18.99 13.38
CA ILE A 50 -0.55 18.61 14.59
C ILE A 50 -0.84 19.85 15.44
N VAL A 51 0.16 20.73 15.63
CA VAL A 51 -0.03 21.97 16.39
C VAL A 51 -1.10 22.85 15.74
N VAL A 52 -1.05 23.01 14.42
CA VAL A 52 -2.07 23.78 13.68
C VAL A 52 -3.45 23.13 13.80
N ALA A 53 -3.55 21.80 13.69
CA ALA A 53 -4.81 21.07 13.86
C ALA A 53 -5.38 21.25 15.29
N CYS A 54 -4.54 21.21 16.31
CA CYS A 54 -4.96 21.46 17.70
C CYS A 54 -5.46 22.90 17.90
N ILE A 55 -4.82 23.89 17.29
CA ILE A 55 -5.25 25.29 17.33
C ILE A 55 -6.64 25.42 16.67
N VAL A 56 -6.84 24.85 15.50
CA VAL A 56 -8.14 24.84 14.83
C VAL A 56 -9.20 24.11 15.65
N GLY A 57 -8.86 22.94 16.22
CA GLY A 57 -9.74 22.20 17.13
C GLY A 57 -10.18 23.03 18.33
N HIS A 58 -9.26 23.81 18.93
CA HIS A 58 -9.57 24.72 20.01
C HIS A 58 -10.59 25.80 19.60
N PHE A 59 -10.45 26.39 18.43
CA PHE A 59 -11.44 27.34 17.90
C PHE A 59 -12.80 26.69 17.62
N CYS A 60 -12.83 25.38 17.35
CA CYS A 60 -14.06 24.59 17.18
C CYS A 60 -14.67 24.14 18.52
N GLY A 61 -14.00 24.42 19.66
CA GLY A 61 -14.51 24.10 21.00
C GLY A 61 -13.98 22.77 21.57
N HIS A 62 -13.05 22.11 20.90
CA HIS A 62 -12.33 20.97 21.45
C HIS A 62 -11.27 21.42 22.46
N ASP A 63 -11.14 20.73 23.57
CA ASP A 63 -10.02 20.92 24.47
C ASP A 63 -8.82 20.06 24.03
N PHE A 64 -7.64 20.33 24.59
CA PHE A 64 -6.44 19.57 24.24
C PHE A 64 -6.56 18.08 24.61
N LYS A 65 -7.30 17.76 25.69
CA LYS A 65 -7.51 16.35 26.09
C LYS A 65 -8.37 15.60 25.09
N ASP A 66 -9.36 16.28 24.52
CA ASP A 66 -10.21 15.71 23.47
C ASP A 66 -9.41 15.49 22.18
N MET A 67 -8.59 16.46 21.77
CA MET A 67 -7.68 16.31 20.63
C MET A 67 -6.68 15.16 20.84
N LEU A 68 -6.08 15.08 22.02
CA LEU A 68 -5.15 14.01 22.38
C LEU A 68 -5.85 12.64 22.38
N ALA A 69 -7.11 12.57 22.84
CA ALA A 69 -7.89 11.34 22.79
C ALA A 69 -8.08 10.84 21.35
N GLY A 70 -8.40 11.72 20.40
CA GLY A 70 -8.49 11.36 18.97
C GLY A 70 -7.16 10.85 18.40
N MET A 71 -6.04 11.49 18.75
CA MET A 71 -4.71 11.02 18.36
C MET A 71 -4.41 9.62 18.91
N ILE A 72 -4.68 9.39 20.21
CA ILE A 72 -4.44 8.08 20.88
C ILE A 72 -5.35 7.00 20.28
N GLU A 73 -6.61 7.31 20.03
CA GLU A 73 -7.57 6.39 19.42
C GLU A 73 -7.05 5.90 18.04
N ARG A 74 -6.56 6.83 17.22
CA ARG A 74 -6.00 6.50 15.92
C ARG A 74 -4.71 5.69 16.03
N LEU A 75 -3.78 6.06 16.90
CA LEU A 75 -2.57 5.29 17.18
C LEU A 75 -2.90 3.86 17.62
N SER A 76 -3.87 3.71 18.54
CA SER A 76 -4.30 2.40 19.03
C SER A 76 -4.89 1.53 17.93
N ALA A 77 -5.69 2.09 17.03
CA ALA A 77 -6.28 1.37 15.89
C ALA A 77 -5.23 0.84 14.90
N SER A 78 -4.07 1.50 14.79
CA SER A 78 -3.00 1.14 13.85
C SER A 78 -1.81 0.47 14.52
N MET A 79 -1.88 0.14 15.82
CA MET A 79 -0.74 -0.39 16.58
C MET A 79 -0.25 -1.75 16.07
N GLU A 80 -1.15 -2.59 15.56
CA GLU A 80 -0.76 -3.87 14.96
C GLU A 80 0.18 -3.67 13.76
N ALA A 81 -0.11 -2.70 12.89
CA ALA A 81 0.75 -2.37 11.75
C ALA A 81 2.14 -1.89 12.21
N VAL A 82 2.22 -1.10 13.28
CA VAL A 82 3.49 -0.65 13.88
C VAL A 82 4.29 -1.85 14.43
N LEU A 83 3.63 -2.78 15.11
CA LEU A 83 4.29 -3.99 15.62
C LEU A 83 4.78 -4.90 14.48
N ILE A 84 4.00 -5.05 13.41
CA ILE A 84 4.44 -5.77 12.20
C ILE A 84 5.71 -5.12 11.65
N LEU A 85 5.76 -3.80 11.58
CA LEU A 85 6.93 -3.08 11.07
C LEU A 85 8.20 -3.33 11.91
N CYS A 86 8.07 -3.38 13.24
CA CYS A 86 9.19 -3.79 14.12
C CYS A 86 9.71 -5.20 13.75
N THR A 87 8.80 -6.13 13.50
CA THR A 87 9.16 -7.53 13.18
C THR A 87 9.69 -7.70 11.76
N VAL A 88 9.35 -6.80 10.83
CA VAL A 88 9.90 -6.81 9.47
C VAL A 88 11.41 -6.53 9.47
N GLY A 89 11.91 -5.67 10.35
CA GLY A 89 13.36 -5.49 10.53
C GLY A 89 14.07 -6.79 10.87
N PHE A 90 13.51 -7.60 11.78
CA PHE A 90 14.02 -8.94 12.08
C PHE A 90 13.93 -9.88 10.88
N LEU A 91 12.84 -9.82 10.12
CA LEU A 91 12.62 -10.66 8.95
C LEU A 91 13.70 -10.41 7.88
N VAL A 92 13.91 -9.14 7.51
CA VAL A 92 14.92 -8.76 6.51
C VAL A 92 16.31 -9.20 6.94
N SER A 93 16.70 -8.94 8.18
CA SER A 93 18.02 -9.33 8.69
C SER A 93 18.21 -10.84 8.77
N SER A 94 17.23 -11.58 9.27
CA SER A 94 17.32 -13.04 9.35
C SER A 94 17.31 -13.70 7.98
N PHE A 95 16.53 -13.19 7.01
CA PHE A 95 16.50 -13.72 5.64
C PHE A 95 17.79 -13.41 4.89
N MET A 96 18.40 -12.27 5.16
CA MET A 96 19.72 -11.95 4.61
C MET A 96 20.79 -12.83 5.25
N ALA A 97 20.84 -12.87 6.58
CA ALA A 97 21.83 -13.64 7.34
C ALA A 97 21.75 -15.16 7.09
N SER A 98 20.55 -15.70 6.87
CA SER A 98 20.36 -17.11 6.53
C SER A 98 20.81 -17.50 5.12
N GLY A 99 21.11 -16.52 4.27
CA GLY A 99 21.42 -16.77 2.87
C GLY A 99 20.18 -16.98 2.00
N ALA A 100 18.96 -16.78 2.53
CA ALA A 100 17.73 -16.94 1.77
C ALA A 100 17.63 -15.91 0.65
N ILE A 101 17.79 -14.60 0.96
CA ILE A 101 17.80 -13.53 -0.05
C ILE A 101 19.01 -13.65 -0.97
N PRO A 102 20.25 -13.83 -0.50
CA PRO A 102 21.39 -14.11 -1.37
C PRO A 102 21.17 -15.28 -2.34
N SER A 103 20.62 -16.41 -1.86
CA SER A 103 20.31 -17.55 -2.74
C SER A 103 19.27 -17.21 -3.79
N LEU A 104 18.22 -16.46 -3.41
CA LEU A 104 17.18 -16.04 -4.35
C LEU A 104 17.75 -15.10 -5.43
N ILE A 105 18.67 -14.21 -5.06
CA ILE A 105 19.35 -13.31 -6.01
C ILE A 105 20.23 -14.12 -6.97
N VAL A 106 21.06 -15.00 -6.45
CA VAL A 106 21.97 -15.83 -7.28
C VAL A 106 21.17 -16.67 -8.29
N TYR A 107 20.15 -17.40 -7.84
CA TYR A 107 19.32 -18.19 -8.77
C TYR A 107 18.46 -17.33 -9.69
N GLY A 108 18.01 -16.17 -9.21
CA GLY A 108 17.27 -15.23 -10.04
C GLY A 108 18.10 -14.67 -11.19
N LEU A 109 19.39 -14.36 -10.93
CA LEU A 109 20.33 -13.92 -11.98
C LEU A 109 20.65 -15.03 -12.98
N ASP A 110 20.62 -16.30 -12.57
CA ASP A 110 20.78 -17.44 -13.47
C ASP A 110 19.57 -17.67 -14.38
N LEU A 111 18.35 -17.40 -13.88
CA LEU A 111 17.09 -17.75 -14.54
C LEU A 111 16.47 -16.60 -15.34
N LEU A 112 16.66 -15.36 -14.91
CA LEU A 112 15.99 -14.20 -15.46
C LEU A 112 16.89 -13.44 -16.42
N THR A 113 16.32 -13.10 -17.57
CA THR A 113 16.97 -12.23 -18.55
C THR A 113 16.48 -10.79 -18.36
N PRO A 114 17.30 -9.76 -18.69
CA PRO A 114 16.87 -8.36 -18.57
C PRO A 114 15.54 -8.06 -19.27
N LYS A 115 15.29 -8.69 -20.42
CA LYS A 115 14.08 -8.48 -21.24
C LYS A 115 12.79 -8.95 -20.58
N LEU A 116 12.84 -10.05 -19.81
CA LEU A 116 11.68 -10.66 -19.20
C LEU A 116 11.59 -10.40 -17.69
N PHE A 117 12.60 -9.79 -17.10
CA PHE A 117 12.68 -9.53 -15.66
C PHE A 117 11.47 -8.74 -15.12
N LEU A 118 11.13 -7.63 -15.78
CA LEU A 118 10.07 -6.75 -15.31
C LEU A 118 8.68 -7.41 -15.32
N PRO A 119 8.19 -8.00 -16.44
CA PRO A 119 6.87 -8.62 -16.44
C PRO A 119 6.81 -9.86 -15.53
N ILE A 120 7.85 -10.69 -15.51
CA ILE A 120 7.90 -11.87 -14.63
C ILE A 120 7.94 -11.44 -13.16
N GLY A 121 8.78 -10.47 -12.80
CA GLY A 121 8.87 -9.94 -11.45
C GLY A 121 7.54 -9.38 -10.96
N CYS A 122 6.83 -8.61 -11.80
CA CYS A 122 5.50 -8.09 -11.47
C CYS A 122 4.50 -9.22 -11.19
N ILE A 123 4.45 -10.25 -12.05
CA ILE A 123 3.56 -11.41 -11.87
C ILE A 123 3.90 -12.17 -10.57
N LEU A 124 5.18 -12.42 -10.31
CA LEU A 124 5.60 -13.13 -9.11
C LEU A 124 5.29 -12.35 -7.84
N CYS A 125 5.51 -11.03 -7.84
CA CYS A 125 5.08 -10.17 -6.73
C CYS A 125 3.55 -10.20 -6.54
N ALA A 126 2.77 -10.22 -7.64
CA ALA A 126 1.32 -10.32 -7.56
C ALA A 126 0.85 -11.67 -6.99
N ILE A 127 1.48 -12.77 -7.39
CA ILE A 127 1.15 -14.12 -6.86
C ILE A 127 1.48 -14.21 -5.36
N VAL A 128 2.67 -13.76 -4.95
CA VAL A 128 3.07 -13.78 -3.54
C VAL A 128 2.20 -12.83 -2.72
N GLY A 129 1.92 -11.61 -3.23
CA GLY A 129 1.02 -10.65 -2.58
C GLY A 129 -0.39 -11.21 -2.38
N MET A 130 -0.92 -11.92 -3.37
CA MET A 130 -2.22 -12.60 -3.28
C MET A 130 -2.21 -13.73 -2.24
N ALA A 131 -1.14 -14.51 -2.19
CA ALA A 131 -0.99 -15.60 -1.23
C ALA A 131 -0.84 -15.07 0.21
N CYS A 132 -0.05 -14.00 0.39
CA CYS A 132 0.21 -13.40 1.70
C CYS A 132 -0.91 -12.47 2.18
N GLY A 133 -1.68 -11.87 1.28
CA GLY A 133 -2.65 -10.82 1.62
C GLY A 133 -1.98 -9.55 2.16
N SER A 134 -0.74 -9.27 1.75
CA SER A 134 0.02 -8.13 2.24
C SER A 134 1.06 -7.67 1.22
N SER A 135 0.89 -6.46 0.72
CA SER A 135 1.90 -5.78 -0.11
C SER A 135 3.19 -5.53 0.65
N TRP A 136 3.10 -5.26 1.95
CA TRP A 136 4.24 -4.99 2.82
C TRP A 136 5.14 -6.23 2.97
N THR A 137 4.56 -7.36 3.34
CA THR A 137 5.28 -8.63 3.45
C THR A 137 5.91 -9.04 2.12
N THR A 138 5.18 -8.87 1.02
CA THR A 138 5.68 -9.17 -0.33
C THR A 138 6.91 -8.35 -0.68
N THR A 139 6.87 -7.05 -0.41
CA THR A 139 8.00 -6.16 -0.70
C THR A 139 9.22 -6.49 0.16
N ALA A 140 9.01 -6.74 1.47
CA ALA A 140 10.11 -7.06 2.39
C ALA A 140 10.75 -8.44 2.16
N THR A 141 10.07 -9.33 1.45
CA THR A 141 10.58 -10.68 1.13
C THR A 141 11.11 -10.74 -0.31
N ILE A 142 10.24 -11.12 -1.24
CA ILE A 142 10.61 -11.31 -2.65
C ILE A 142 10.94 -9.99 -3.33
N GLY A 143 10.30 -8.86 -2.95
CA GLY A 143 10.58 -7.55 -3.52
C GLY A 143 12.02 -7.12 -3.32
N LEU A 144 12.57 -7.30 -2.11
CA LEU A 144 13.97 -6.97 -1.82
C LEU A 144 14.95 -7.81 -2.67
N ALA A 145 14.64 -9.10 -2.88
CA ALA A 145 15.44 -9.94 -3.76
C ALA A 145 15.36 -9.48 -5.22
N PHE A 146 14.18 -9.10 -5.71
CA PHE A 146 14.04 -8.53 -7.07
C PHE A 146 14.81 -7.22 -7.22
N LEU A 147 14.93 -6.40 -6.18
CA LEU A 147 15.77 -5.21 -6.22
C LEU A 147 17.24 -5.57 -6.48
N GLY A 148 17.73 -6.63 -5.82
CA GLY A 148 19.07 -7.16 -6.02
C GLY A 148 19.28 -7.76 -7.41
N ILE A 149 18.33 -8.57 -7.88
CA ILE A 149 18.35 -9.15 -9.23
C ILE A 149 18.35 -8.04 -10.29
N GLY A 150 17.48 -7.03 -10.15
CA GLY A 150 17.41 -5.89 -11.05
C GLY A 150 18.71 -5.10 -11.12
N ALA A 151 19.37 -4.89 -9.97
CA ALA A 151 20.68 -4.26 -9.90
C ALA A 151 21.74 -5.08 -10.65
N GLY A 152 21.76 -6.41 -10.45
CA GLY A 152 22.66 -7.33 -11.15
C GLY A 152 22.42 -7.40 -12.66
N LEU A 153 21.18 -7.20 -13.10
CA LEU A 153 20.80 -7.10 -14.51
C LEU A 153 21.02 -5.70 -15.11
N GLY A 154 21.56 -4.73 -14.35
CA GLY A 154 21.78 -3.36 -14.79
C GLY A 154 20.48 -2.56 -15.02
N ILE A 155 19.36 -3.00 -14.42
CA ILE A 155 18.06 -2.34 -14.56
C ILE A 155 17.95 -1.18 -13.57
N ASN A 156 17.39 -0.07 -14.02
CA ASN A 156 17.17 1.11 -13.17
C ASN A 156 16.42 0.72 -11.88
N PRO A 157 16.98 1.01 -10.68
CA PRO A 157 16.37 0.65 -9.40
C PRO A 157 14.96 1.22 -9.21
N ALA A 158 14.68 2.43 -9.72
CA ALA A 158 13.35 3.03 -9.64
C ALA A 158 12.31 2.25 -10.46
N LEU A 159 12.69 1.76 -11.65
CA LEU A 159 11.84 0.94 -12.49
C LEU A 159 11.58 -0.42 -11.83
N THR A 160 12.60 -1.03 -11.25
CA THR A 160 12.48 -2.27 -10.48
C THR A 160 11.55 -2.10 -9.29
N ALA A 161 11.71 -1.02 -8.52
CA ALA A 161 10.84 -0.73 -7.39
C ALA A 161 9.39 -0.49 -7.81
N GLY A 162 9.15 0.29 -8.88
CA GLY A 162 7.81 0.50 -9.43
C GLY A 162 7.13 -0.81 -9.88
N MET A 163 7.88 -1.71 -10.47
CA MET A 163 7.42 -3.06 -10.83
C MET A 163 7.04 -3.88 -9.60
N ILE A 164 7.88 -3.89 -8.57
CA ILE A 164 7.63 -4.58 -7.30
C ILE A 164 6.34 -4.05 -6.66
N ILE A 165 6.20 -2.74 -6.53
CA ILE A 165 5.04 -2.07 -5.96
C ILE A 165 3.77 -2.40 -6.76
N SER A 166 3.81 -2.30 -8.09
CA SER A 166 2.67 -2.66 -8.93
C SER A 166 2.22 -4.11 -8.70
N GLY A 167 3.15 -5.06 -8.68
CA GLY A 167 2.83 -6.47 -8.44
C GLY A 167 2.32 -6.72 -7.02
N ALA A 168 3.03 -6.25 -6.00
CA ALA A 168 2.70 -6.47 -4.60
C ALA A 168 1.29 -5.93 -4.24
N TYR A 169 0.96 -4.72 -4.70
CA TYR A 169 -0.34 -4.10 -4.43
C TYR A 169 -1.50 -4.74 -5.23
N VAL A 170 -1.24 -5.24 -6.43
CA VAL A 170 -2.24 -6.06 -7.15
C VAL A 170 -2.54 -7.35 -6.38
N GLY A 171 -1.50 -8.02 -5.91
CA GLY A 171 -1.67 -9.25 -5.15
C GLY A 171 -2.45 -9.02 -3.86
N ASP A 172 -2.10 -8.00 -3.12
CA ASP A 172 -2.79 -7.56 -1.91
C ASP A 172 -4.27 -7.33 -2.17
N LYS A 173 -4.62 -6.51 -3.16
CA LYS A 173 -6.01 -6.24 -3.54
C LYS A 173 -6.83 -7.47 -3.90
N PHE A 174 -6.25 -8.44 -4.58
CA PHE A 174 -6.97 -9.66 -4.98
C PHE A 174 -7.05 -10.70 -3.86
N SER A 175 -6.37 -10.49 -2.76
CA SER A 175 -6.36 -11.42 -1.65
C SER A 175 -7.56 -11.22 -0.73
N PRO A 176 -8.38 -12.26 -0.50
CA PRO A 176 -9.41 -12.21 0.54
C PRO A 176 -8.82 -12.20 1.96
N LEU A 177 -7.50 -12.33 2.09
CA LEU A 177 -6.77 -12.29 3.36
C LEU A 177 -6.27 -10.88 3.69
N SER A 178 -6.33 -9.94 2.73
CA SER A 178 -5.86 -8.58 2.90
C SER A 178 -6.75 -7.77 3.85
N ASP A 179 -6.11 -7.02 4.74
CA ASP A 179 -6.81 -6.14 5.70
C ASP A 179 -7.56 -5.02 4.98
N THR A 180 -6.99 -4.43 3.92
CA THR A 180 -7.63 -3.37 3.14
C THR A 180 -8.82 -3.88 2.36
N THR A 181 -8.72 -5.08 1.76
CA THR A 181 -9.81 -5.74 1.04
C THR A 181 -10.97 -6.05 1.98
N ASN A 182 -10.69 -6.57 3.18
CA ASN A 182 -11.71 -6.84 4.19
C ASN A 182 -12.33 -5.54 4.72
N LEU A 183 -11.52 -4.50 4.98
CA LEU A 183 -12.02 -3.20 5.42
C LEU A 183 -12.93 -2.58 4.36
N ALA A 184 -12.51 -2.54 3.09
CA ALA A 184 -13.29 -1.93 2.01
C ALA A 184 -14.66 -2.63 1.83
N ALA A 185 -14.68 -3.96 1.93
CA ALA A 185 -15.92 -4.73 1.90
C ALA A 185 -16.81 -4.40 3.11
N ALA A 186 -16.23 -4.32 4.32
CA ALA A 186 -16.96 -4.03 5.56
C ALA A 186 -17.54 -2.62 5.58
N VAL A 187 -16.77 -1.58 5.26
CA VAL A 187 -17.25 -0.18 5.31
C VAL A 187 -18.23 0.15 4.18
N ALA A 188 -18.16 -0.57 3.06
CA ALA A 188 -19.16 -0.49 2.01
C ALA A 188 -20.38 -1.39 2.26
N GLU A 189 -20.33 -2.21 3.31
CA GLU A 189 -21.39 -3.15 3.69
C GLU A 189 -21.73 -4.13 2.56
N THR A 190 -20.69 -4.73 1.93
CA THR A 190 -20.85 -5.69 0.84
C THR A 190 -20.16 -7.01 1.16
N GLY A 191 -20.51 -8.07 0.44
CA GLY A 191 -19.84 -9.36 0.57
C GLY A 191 -18.39 -9.30 0.09
N LEU A 192 -17.46 -9.93 0.83
CA LEU A 192 -16.04 -9.94 0.50
C LEU A 192 -15.77 -10.46 -0.92
N PHE A 193 -16.39 -11.56 -1.33
CA PHE A 193 -16.19 -12.12 -2.67
C PHE A 193 -16.85 -11.30 -3.77
N ASP A 194 -17.95 -10.58 -3.47
CA ASP A 194 -18.56 -9.63 -4.39
C ASP A 194 -17.63 -8.43 -4.63
N HIS A 195 -16.96 -7.97 -3.56
CA HIS A 195 -15.94 -6.95 -3.63
C HIS A 195 -14.74 -7.40 -4.47
N VAL A 196 -14.15 -8.58 -4.18
CA VAL A 196 -13.01 -9.13 -4.96
C VAL A 196 -13.38 -9.27 -6.44
N THR A 197 -14.58 -9.77 -6.74
CA THR A 197 -15.07 -9.88 -8.12
C THR A 197 -15.15 -8.50 -8.82
N ALA A 198 -15.62 -7.49 -8.10
CA ALA A 198 -15.69 -6.13 -8.62
C ALA A 198 -14.27 -5.56 -8.89
N MET A 199 -13.30 -5.81 -8.02
CA MET A 199 -11.91 -5.37 -8.20
C MET A 199 -11.22 -6.00 -9.40
N VAL A 200 -11.48 -7.28 -9.70
CA VAL A 200 -10.94 -7.93 -10.90
C VAL A 200 -11.30 -7.17 -12.17
N SER A 201 -12.47 -6.54 -12.19
CA SER A 201 -12.95 -5.79 -13.36
C SER A 201 -12.20 -4.47 -13.62
N SER A 202 -11.59 -3.85 -12.61
CA SER A 202 -10.76 -2.64 -12.74
C SER A 202 -9.27 -2.98 -12.75
N THR A 203 -8.82 -3.74 -11.76
CA THR A 203 -7.40 -4.02 -11.55
C THR A 203 -6.85 -5.06 -12.53
N GLY A 204 -7.68 -6.01 -12.99
CA GLY A 204 -7.25 -7.00 -14.00
C GLY A 204 -6.79 -6.37 -15.32
N PRO A 205 -7.63 -5.53 -15.96
CA PRO A 205 -7.20 -4.81 -17.17
C PRO A 205 -5.99 -3.90 -16.95
N THR A 206 -5.89 -3.22 -15.83
CA THR A 206 -4.74 -2.34 -15.53
C THR A 206 -3.47 -3.13 -15.28
N LEU A 207 -3.55 -4.31 -14.68
CA LEU A 207 -2.41 -5.23 -14.59
C LEU A 207 -1.94 -5.66 -15.98
N VAL A 208 -2.86 -6.02 -16.89
CA VAL A 208 -2.49 -6.39 -18.28
C VAL A 208 -1.79 -5.22 -18.97
N ILE A 209 -2.30 -4.00 -18.83
CA ILE A 209 -1.67 -2.79 -19.40
C ILE A 209 -0.27 -2.59 -18.79
N ALA A 210 -0.12 -2.71 -17.49
CA ALA A 210 1.17 -2.59 -16.81
C ALA A 210 2.16 -3.65 -17.27
N LEU A 211 1.73 -4.91 -17.43
CA LEU A 211 2.57 -5.98 -17.94
C LEU A 211 3.03 -5.73 -19.39
N ILE A 212 2.16 -5.16 -20.23
CA ILE A 212 2.54 -4.74 -21.59
C ILE A 212 3.61 -3.63 -21.52
N LEU A 213 3.40 -2.60 -20.66
CA LEU A 213 4.37 -1.53 -20.49
C LEU A 213 5.71 -2.05 -19.96
N TYR A 214 5.71 -2.91 -18.94
CA TYR A 214 6.92 -3.55 -18.43
C TYR A 214 7.61 -4.42 -19.48
N THR A 215 6.83 -5.13 -20.30
CA THR A 215 7.39 -5.91 -21.42
C THR A 215 8.05 -5.01 -22.47
N ILE A 216 7.37 -3.92 -22.87
CA ILE A 216 7.94 -2.95 -23.80
C ILE A 216 9.22 -2.34 -23.24
N MET A 217 9.21 -1.92 -21.95
CA MET A 217 10.41 -1.38 -21.31
C MET A 217 11.53 -2.43 -21.22
N GLY A 218 11.21 -3.66 -20.85
CA GLY A 218 12.17 -4.76 -20.81
C GLY A 218 12.80 -5.06 -22.17
N LEU A 219 12.00 -5.08 -23.23
CA LEU A 219 12.49 -5.31 -24.61
C LEU A 219 13.36 -4.15 -25.13
N ASN A 220 13.14 -2.93 -24.64
CA ASN A 220 13.91 -1.74 -24.97
C ASN A 220 15.16 -1.55 -24.08
N ILE A 221 15.38 -2.41 -23.09
CA ILE A 221 16.66 -2.41 -22.37
C ILE A 221 17.74 -2.80 -23.37
N ASP A 222 18.71 -1.92 -23.54
CA ASP A 222 19.82 -2.17 -24.43
C ASP A 222 20.62 -3.40 -23.94
N ALA A 223 20.42 -4.51 -24.63
CA ALA A 223 21.11 -5.76 -24.30
C ALA A 223 22.64 -5.64 -24.50
N SER A 224 23.13 -4.63 -25.23
CA SER A 224 24.56 -4.35 -25.37
C SER A 224 25.13 -3.63 -24.14
N ALA A 225 24.27 -2.96 -23.34
CA ALA A 225 24.65 -2.36 -22.06
C ALA A 225 24.62 -3.38 -20.90
N TYR A 226 24.00 -4.55 -21.12
CA TYR A 226 24.06 -5.64 -20.14
C TYR A 226 25.42 -6.29 -20.17
N ASP A 227 26.17 -6.12 -19.10
CA ASP A 227 27.46 -6.78 -18.89
C ASP A 227 27.25 -8.03 -18.03
N PRO A 228 27.30 -9.24 -18.61
CA PRO A 228 27.18 -10.48 -17.83
C PRO A 228 28.22 -10.60 -16.73
N THR A 229 29.38 -9.90 -16.86
CA THR A 229 30.43 -9.95 -15.86
C THR A 229 30.01 -9.26 -14.57
N VAL A 230 29.13 -8.24 -14.63
CA VAL A 230 28.58 -7.57 -13.44
C VAL A 230 27.67 -8.54 -12.69
N ALA A 231 26.74 -9.20 -13.38
CA ALA A 231 25.89 -10.21 -12.75
C ALA A 231 26.74 -11.34 -12.13
N GLN A 232 27.75 -11.79 -12.85
CA GLN A 232 28.65 -12.83 -12.37
C GLN A 232 29.46 -12.37 -11.16
N SER A 233 29.99 -11.15 -11.18
CA SER A 233 30.73 -10.60 -10.03
C SER A 233 29.88 -10.52 -8.75
N ILE A 234 28.58 -10.18 -8.88
CA ILE A 234 27.63 -10.18 -7.76
C ILE A 234 27.36 -11.61 -7.27
N GLN A 235 27.16 -12.56 -8.19
CA GLN A 235 26.96 -13.96 -7.82
C GLN A 235 28.18 -14.54 -7.12
N ASP A 236 29.38 -14.24 -7.62
CA ASP A 236 30.64 -14.70 -7.04
C ASP A 236 30.85 -14.10 -5.64
N ALA A 237 30.56 -12.80 -5.48
CA ALA A 237 30.60 -12.12 -4.19
C ALA A 237 29.64 -12.75 -3.16
N PHE A 238 28.40 -13.08 -3.57
CA PHE A 238 27.49 -13.79 -2.69
C PHE A 238 27.89 -15.24 -2.41
N ARG A 239 28.45 -15.96 -3.40
CA ARG A 239 28.94 -17.35 -3.20
C ARG A 239 30.19 -17.42 -2.32
N GLU A 240 31.00 -16.37 -2.32
CA GLU A 240 32.17 -16.28 -1.44
C GLU A 240 31.76 -15.97 0.01
N ALA A 241 30.83 -15.03 0.21
CA ALA A 241 30.40 -14.63 1.53
C ALA A 241 29.40 -15.60 2.18
N PHE A 242 28.51 -16.23 1.40
CA PHE A 242 27.40 -17.06 1.88
C PHE A 242 27.44 -18.47 1.30
N VAL A 243 26.95 -19.43 2.07
CA VAL A 243 26.52 -20.70 1.51
C VAL A 243 25.24 -20.47 0.70
N ILE A 244 25.25 -20.83 -0.58
CA ILE A 244 24.13 -20.69 -1.51
C ILE A 244 23.54 -22.07 -1.81
N SER A 245 22.26 -22.27 -1.48
CA SER A 245 21.59 -23.54 -1.68
C SER A 245 20.08 -23.36 -1.83
N PRO A 246 19.37 -24.17 -2.66
CA PRO A 246 17.90 -24.14 -2.77
C PRO A 246 17.19 -24.39 -1.44
N VAL A 247 17.80 -25.14 -0.52
CA VAL A 247 17.26 -25.40 0.82
C VAL A 247 17.11 -24.12 1.62
N LEU A 248 17.95 -23.10 1.37
CA LEU A 248 17.88 -21.80 2.05
C LEU A 248 16.69 -20.93 1.62
N LEU A 249 15.94 -21.32 0.60
CA LEU A 249 14.68 -20.70 0.25
C LEU A 249 13.50 -21.12 1.16
N ILE A 250 13.68 -22.14 1.98
CA ILE A 250 12.63 -22.64 2.90
C ILE A 250 12.08 -21.54 3.83
N PRO A 251 12.87 -20.64 4.45
CA PRO A 251 12.32 -19.56 5.27
C PRO A 251 11.34 -18.65 4.50
N ILE A 252 11.59 -18.38 3.21
CA ILE A 252 10.69 -17.61 2.35
C ILE A 252 9.41 -18.41 2.08
N ILE A 253 9.53 -19.69 1.83
CA ILE A 253 8.36 -20.58 1.64
C ILE A 253 7.54 -20.65 2.92
N VAL A 254 8.17 -20.68 4.09
CA VAL A 254 7.48 -20.71 5.39
C VAL A 254 6.60 -19.47 5.57
N VAL A 255 7.09 -18.26 5.28
CA VAL A 255 6.24 -17.05 5.40
C VAL A 255 5.02 -17.12 4.48
N ILE A 256 5.20 -17.60 3.25
CA ILE A 256 4.09 -17.76 2.29
C ILE A 256 3.09 -18.83 2.81
N VAL A 257 3.57 -19.95 3.33
CA VAL A 257 2.72 -21.00 3.90
C VAL A 257 1.96 -20.48 5.12
N MET A 258 2.61 -19.72 6.03
CA MET A 258 1.93 -19.13 7.19
C MET A 258 0.80 -18.20 6.76
N CYS A 259 1.02 -17.38 5.73
CA CYS A 259 -0.02 -16.52 5.17
C CYS A 259 -1.18 -17.33 4.58
N ILE A 260 -0.91 -18.37 3.77
CA ILE A 260 -1.95 -19.25 3.20
C ILE A 260 -2.76 -19.95 4.29
N LEU A 261 -2.11 -20.34 5.38
CA LEU A 261 -2.75 -20.96 6.56
C LEU A 261 -3.50 -19.95 7.44
N ARG A 262 -3.53 -18.65 7.07
CA ARG A 262 -4.18 -17.57 7.82
C ARG A 262 -3.67 -17.40 9.25
N VAL A 263 -2.40 -17.67 9.47
CA VAL A 263 -1.76 -17.40 10.76
C VAL A 263 -1.66 -15.86 10.93
N PRO A 264 -1.98 -15.32 12.14
CA PRO A 264 -1.84 -13.90 12.40
C PRO A 264 -0.47 -13.36 11.98
N GLY A 265 -0.41 -12.19 11.33
CA GLY A 265 0.79 -11.66 10.67
C GLY A 265 2.03 -11.64 11.55
N LEU A 266 1.90 -11.13 12.78
CA LEU A 266 3.01 -11.12 13.77
C LEU A 266 3.54 -12.53 14.08
N VAL A 267 2.65 -13.51 14.24
CA VAL A 267 3.04 -14.90 14.54
C VAL A 267 3.69 -15.54 13.32
N GLY A 268 3.14 -15.34 12.13
CA GLY A 268 3.70 -15.86 10.88
C GLY A 268 5.11 -15.32 10.60
N ILE A 269 5.32 -14.03 10.82
CA ILE A 269 6.65 -13.41 10.70
C ILE A 269 7.60 -13.97 11.77
N ALA A 270 7.18 -14.09 13.03
CA ALA A 270 8.00 -14.63 14.10
C ALA A 270 8.46 -16.06 13.82
N ILE A 271 7.56 -16.94 13.32
CA ILE A 271 7.91 -18.31 12.91
C ILE A 271 8.92 -18.29 11.76
N SER A 272 8.76 -17.40 10.80
CA SER A 272 9.65 -17.27 9.64
C SER A 272 11.04 -16.76 10.06
N VAL A 273 11.10 -15.78 10.97
CA VAL A 273 12.35 -15.28 11.56
C VAL A 273 13.06 -16.40 12.33
N ALA A 274 12.34 -17.15 13.17
CA ALA A 274 12.90 -18.28 13.89
C ALA A 274 13.45 -19.35 12.94
N THR A 275 12.71 -19.68 11.88
CA THR A 275 13.15 -20.62 10.85
C THR A 275 14.42 -20.12 10.16
N ALA A 276 14.46 -18.87 9.72
CA ALA A 276 15.63 -18.27 9.09
C ALA A 276 16.84 -18.26 10.02
N THR A 277 16.65 -17.93 11.31
CA THR A 277 17.71 -17.94 12.32
C THR A 277 18.27 -19.35 12.52
N ILE A 278 17.43 -20.38 12.57
CA ILE A 278 17.87 -21.77 12.65
C ILE A 278 18.70 -22.14 11.41
N PHE A 279 18.22 -21.79 10.22
CA PHE A 279 18.93 -22.05 8.96
C PHE A 279 20.27 -21.31 8.91
N MET A 280 20.32 -20.07 9.37
CA MET A 280 21.58 -19.32 9.53
C MET A 280 22.58 -20.09 10.41
N MET A 281 22.14 -20.52 11.58
CA MET A 281 23.01 -21.25 12.53
C MET A 281 23.52 -22.59 12.00
N ILE A 282 22.74 -23.26 11.15
CA ILE A 282 23.09 -24.58 10.59
C ILE A 282 24.02 -24.44 9.38
N PHE A 283 23.70 -23.51 8.47
CA PHE A 283 24.30 -23.49 7.14
C PHE A 283 25.32 -22.36 6.94
N GLN A 284 25.19 -21.23 7.65
CA GLN A 284 26.02 -20.07 7.36
C GLN A 284 27.26 -19.97 8.26
N PRO A 285 28.35 -19.39 7.73
CA PRO A 285 29.56 -19.15 8.53
C PRO A 285 29.31 -18.08 9.59
N THR A 286 29.99 -18.22 10.74
CA THR A 286 29.85 -17.27 11.86
C THR A 286 30.35 -15.86 11.54
N SER A 287 31.15 -15.70 10.49
CA SER A 287 31.59 -14.38 9.99
C SER A 287 30.41 -13.46 9.63
N ILE A 288 29.22 -14.01 9.31
CA ILE A 288 28.03 -13.23 8.95
C ILE A 288 27.32 -12.64 10.18
N TYR A 289 27.29 -13.38 11.29
CA TYR A 289 26.45 -13.04 12.46
C TYR A 289 27.20 -13.06 13.80
N GLY A 290 28.54 -13.18 13.79
CA GLY A 290 29.38 -13.19 14.99
C GLY A 290 29.63 -14.60 15.52
N SER A 291 28.82 -15.09 16.43
CA SER A 291 28.92 -16.43 16.98
C SER A 291 27.54 -17.08 17.15
N ARG A 292 27.50 -18.34 17.60
CA ARG A 292 26.24 -19.01 17.94
C ARG A 292 25.72 -18.63 19.34
N ALA A 293 26.32 -17.66 20.00
CA ALA A 293 25.83 -17.14 21.25
C ALA A 293 24.53 -16.35 21.06
N LEU A 294 23.61 -16.49 22.01
CA LEU A 294 22.31 -15.83 21.94
C LEU A 294 22.43 -14.29 21.82
N GLY A 295 23.47 -13.70 22.44
CA GLY A 295 23.73 -12.27 22.35
C GLY A 295 24.05 -11.80 20.92
N ASP A 296 24.83 -12.58 20.16
CA ASP A 296 25.15 -12.24 18.77
C ASP A 296 23.95 -12.41 17.86
N ILE A 297 23.12 -13.44 18.09
CA ILE A 297 21.84 -13.62 17.38
C ILE A 297 20.92 -12.43 17.65
N PHE A 298 20.79 -11.99 18.90
CA PHE A 298 19.99 -10.82 19.25
C PHE A 298 20.56 -9.54 18.61
N ASN A 299 21.88 -9.40 18.60
CA ASN A 299 22.52 -8.27 17.94
C ASN A 299 22.24 -8.23 16.43
N MET A 300 22.31 -9.39 15.76
CA MET A 300 21.98 -9.52 14.34
C MET A 300 20.50 -9.15 14.06
N LEU A 301 19.57 -9.59 14.88
CA LEU A 301 18.16 -9.25 14.73
C LEU A 301 17.92 -7.75 15.00
N HIS A 302 18.59 -7.18 16.00
CA HIS A 302 18.40 -5.79 16.40
C HIS A 302 19.09 -4.81 15.45
N ASN A 303 20.38 -5.00 15.17
CA ASN A 303 21.23 -4.06 14.44
C ASN A 303 21.49 -4.49 12.97
N GLY A 304 21.09 -5.72 12.61
CA GLY A 304 21.33 -6.27 11.27
C GLY A 304 22.68 -6.96 11.15
N ILE A 305 23.11 -7.16 9.90
CA ILE A 305 24.40 -7.74 9.55
C ILE A 305 25.31 -6.70 8.91
N VAL A 306 26.61 -6.85 9.12
CA VAL A 306 27.64 -6.08 8.41
C VAL A 306 28.54 -7.10 7.71
N VAL A 307 28.37 -7.22 6.41
CA VAL A 307 29.17 -8.11 5.54
C VAL A 307 29.70 -7.27 4.39
N GLU A 308 31.01 -7.25 4.23
CA GLU A 308 31.71 -6.58 3.14
C GLU A 308 32.18 -7.66 2.16
N THR A 309 31.65 -7.66 0.95
CA THR A 309 32.02 -8.62 -0.10
C THR A 309 33.07 -8.06 -1.05
N GLY A 310 33.33 -6.76 -0.97
CA GLY A 310 34.20 -6.04 -1.93
C GLY A 310 33.52 -5.77 -3.27
N ASN A 311 32.21 -6.07 -3.40
CA ASN A 311 31.40 -5.71 -4.56
C ASN A 311 30.37 -4.66 -4.12
N ASP A 312 30.48 -3.43 -4.62
CA ASP A 312 29.65 -2.29 -4.22
C ASP A 312 28.14 -2.57 -4.34
N VAL A 313 27.71 -3.32 -5.37
CA VAL A 313 26.31 -3.64 -5.59
C VAL A 313 25.82 -4.67 -4.56
N ALA A 314 26.59 -5.74 -4.33
CA ALA A 314 26.28 -6.74 -3.32
C ALA A 314 26.26 -6.10 -1.92
N ASP A 315 27.22 -5.26 -1.59
CA ASP A 315 27.32 -4.56 -0.32
C ASP A 315 26.17 -3.57 -0.12
N SER A 316 25.73 -2.87 -1.16
CA SER A 316 24.52 -2.02 -1.14
C SER A 316 23.24 -2.81 -0.84
N ILE A 317 23.12 -4.04 -1.32
CA ILE A 317 21.99 -4.93 -1.04
C ILE A 317 22.06 -5.43 0.41
N LEU A 318 23.23 -5.90 0.84
CA LEU A 318 23.47 -6.39 2.21
C LEU A 318 23.24 -5.29 3.24
N GLY A 319 23.62 -4.05 2.94
CA GLY A 319 23.44 -2.87 3.79
C GLY A 319 21.96 -2.50 4.06
N LYS A 320 20.99 -3.15 3.41
CA LYS A 320 19.55 -3.00 3.72
C LYS A 320 19.13 -3.86 4.92
N ALA A 321 19.92 -4.83 5.33
CA ALA A 321 19.65 -5.70 6.47
C ALA A 321 20.07 -5.03 7.80
N LYS A 322 19.38 -3.93 8.15
CA LYS A 322 19.68 -3.10 9.33
C LYS A 322 18.95 -3.52 10.61
N GLY A 323 18.33 -4.67 10.63
CA GLY A 323 17.59 -5.15 11.79
C GLY A 323 16.38 -4.29 12.16
N MET A 324 15.93 -4.43 13.40
CA MET A 324 14.85 -3.61 13.95
C MET A 324 15.21 -2.12 13.95
N ASP A 325 16.46 -1.78 14.25
CA ASP A 325 16.91 -0.39 14.31
C ASP A 325 16.71 0.33 12.97
N GLY A 326 16.91 -0.38 11.86
CA GLY A 326 16.65 0.15 10.51
C GLY A 326 15.21 0.53 10.23
N THR A 327 14.24 0.07 11.02
CA THR A 327 12.81 0.41 10.86
C THR A 327 12.37 1.55 11.78
N MET A 328 13.19 1.98 12.75
CA MET A 328 12.80 2.98 13.76
C MET A 328 12.46 4.34 13.15
N TRP A 329 13.18 4.79 12.13
CA TRP A 329 12.86 6.01 11.41
C TRP A 329 11.44 5.97 10.81
N THR A 330 11.10 4.86 10.17
CA THR A 330 9.78 4.64 9.55
C THR A 330 8.67 4.58 10.62
N ILE A 331 8.92 3.87 11.72
CA ILE A 331 7.98 3.77 12.85
C ILE A 331 7.69 5.17 13.43
N ASN A 332 8.73 5.96 13.67
CA ASN A 332 8.58 7.31 14.18
C ASN A 332 7.73 8.18 13.23
N LEU A 333 8.00 8.10 11.92
CA LEU A 333 7.20 8.84 10.92
C LEU A 333 5.74 8.42 10.95
N ILE A 334 5.46 7.11 10.98
CA ILE A 334 4.08 6.57 11.01
C ILE A 334 3.35 7.04 12.28
N LEU A 335 3.99 7.01 13.44
CA LEU A 335 3.36 7.45 14.68
C LEU A 335 2.96 8.94 14.62
N VAL A 336 3.83 9.80 14.10
CA VAL A 336 3.52 11.23 13.94
C VAL A 336 2.41 11.44 12.90
N ALA A 337 2.45 10.70 11.79
CA ALA A 337 1.45 10.77 10.73
C ALA A 337 0.05 10.34 11.22
N LEU A 338 -0.03 9.24 11.97
CA LEU A 338 -1.28 8.75 12.57
C LEU A 338 -1.83 9.74 13.61
N ALA A 339 -0.97 10.34 14.43
CA ALA A 339 -1.38 11.37 15.37
C ALA A 339 -1.98 12.59 14.65
N TYR A 340 -1.38 13.03 13.54
CA TYR A 340 -1.92 14.10 12.72
C TYR A 340 -3.29 13.72 12.11
N GLY A 341 -3.41 12.53 11.54
CA GLY A 341 -4.67 12.00 11.00
C GLY A 341 -5.78 11.96 12.06
N GLY A 342 -5.47 11.47 13.27
CA GLY A 342 -6.40 11.44 14.38
C GLY A 342 -6.85 12.84 14.87
N ALA A 343 -5.95 13.82 14.81
CA ALA A 343 -6.30 15.21 15.12
C ALA A 343 -7.27 15.80 14.08
N LEU A 344 -7.05 15.55 12.78
CA LEU A 344 -7.94 15.99 11.70
C LEU A 344 -9.32 15.35 11.77
N GLU A 345 -9.36 14.05 12.03
CA GLU A 345 -10.60 13.29 12.19
C GLU A 345 -11.42 13.84 13.36
N ARG A 346 -10.77 14.04 14.51
CA ARG A 346 -11.43 14.59 15.71
C ARG A 346 -12.03 15.98 15.49
N CYS A 347 -11.40 16.81 14.68
CA CYS A 347 -11.92 18.12 14.28
C CYS A 347 -13.08 18.06 13.28
N GLY A 348 -13.38 16.93 12.66
CA GLY A 348 -14.38 16.82 11.58
C GLY A 348 -14.01 17.59 10.32
N CYS A 349 -12.71 17.81 10.08
CA CYS A 349 -12.24 18.61 8.95
C CYS A 349 -12.58 17.98 7.61
N ILE A 350 -12.43 16.67 7.49
CA ILE A 350 -12.63 15.93 6.23
C ILE A 350 -14.12 15.86 5.88
N GLU A 351 -14.97 15.50 6.84
CA GLU A 351 -16.42 15.46 6.67
C GLU A 351 -16.95 16.82 6.24
N ARG A 352 -16.41 17.91 6.81
CA ARG A 352 -16.79 19.27 6.43
C ARG A 352 -16.42 19.63 5.00
N LEU A 353 -15.25 19.20 4.54
CA LEU A 353 -14.77 19.52 3.19
C LEU A 353 -15.55 18.76 2.11
N PHE A 354 -15.83 17.47 2.34
CA PHE A 354 -16.41 16.59 1.32
C PHE A 354 -17.91 16.32 1.50
N GLY A 355 -18.46 16.47 2.70
CA GLY A 355 -19.89 16.24 2.96
C GLY A 355 -20.83 17.08 2.09
N GLY A 356 -20.42 18.31 1.76
CA GLY A 356 -21.17 19.18 0.84
C GLY A 356 -21.09 18.79 -0.64
N LEU A 357 -20.06 18.02 -1.02
CA LEU A 357 -19.82 17.66 -2.43
C LEU A 357 -20.88 16.68 -2.96
N LYS A 358 -21.41 15.82 -2.09
CA LYS A 358 -22.43 14.82 -2.46
C LYS A 358 -23.66 15.41 -3.14
N HIS A 359 -24.05 16.63 -2.79
CA HIS A 359 -25.22 17.29 -3.38
C HIS A 359 -25.04 17.72 -4.84
N LYS A 360 -23.81 17.84 -5.31
CA LYS A 360 -23.46 18.22 -6.70
C LYS A 360 -23.30 17.01 -7.63
N ILE A 361 -23.35 15.78 -7.07
CA ILE A 361 -23.12 14.55 -7.81
C ILE A 361 -24.43 14.04 -8.38
N HIS A 362 -24.52 13.91 -9.72
CA HIS A 362 -25.75 13.50 -10.42
C HIS A 362 -25.52 12.35 -11.42
N SER A 363 -24.27 11.94 -11.66
CA SER A 363 -23.93 10.86 -12.59
C SER A 363 -23.02 9.81 -11.95
N VAL A 364 -23.01 8.60 -12.52
CA VAL A 364 -22.11 7.53 -12.07
C VAL A 364 -20.65 7.95 -12.19
N GLY A 365 -20.26 8.53 -13.34
CA GLY A 365 -18.87 8.96 -13.53
C GLY A 365 -18.45 10.04 -12.53
N SER A 366 -19.30 11.03 -12.23
CA SER A 366 -19.00 12.06 -11.22
C SER A 366 -18.90 11.49 -9.81
N LEU A 367 -19.70 10.46 -9.48
CA LEU A 367 -19.64 9.78 -8.19
C LEU A 367 -18.33 9.00 -8.03
N ILE A 368 -17.96 8.21 -9.04
CA ILE A 368 -16.71 7.45 -9.03
C ILE A 368 -15.52 8.41 -8.89
N LEU A 369 -15.48 9.48 -9.70
CA LEU A 369 -14.42 10.47 -9.61
C LEU A 369 -14.33 11.10 -8.21
N ALA A 370 -15.47 11.49 -7.63
CA ALA A 370 -15.51 12.08 -6.30
C ALA A 370 -15.00 11.09 -5.23
N THR A 371 -15.40 9.82 -5.30
CA THR A 371 -14.92 8.78 -4.37
C THR A 371 -13.42 8.58 -4.50
N LEU A 372 -12.90 8.41 -5.73
CA LEU A 372 -11.47 8.22 -5.99
C LEU A 372 -10.64 9.41 -5.49
N LEU A 373 -11.04 10.64 -5.84
CA LEU A 373 -10.31 11.84 -5.42
C LEU A 373 -10.35 12.07 -3.91
N THR A 374 -11.49 11.75 -3.26
CA THR A 374 -11.60 11.87 -1.80
C THR A 374 -10.70 10.82 -1.12
N SER A 375 -10.66 9.58 -1.61
CA SER A 375 -9.76 8.55 -1.10
C SER A 375 -8.28 8.97 -1.22
N ILE A 376 -7.85 9.42 -2.40
CA ILE A 376 -6.48 9.92 -2.62
C ILE A 376 -6.17 11.11 -1.70
N PHE A 377 -7.13 12.02 -1.55
CA PHE A 377 -6.97 13.18 -0.68
C PHE A 377 -6.85 12.77 0.79
N CYS A 378 -7.66 11.83 1.24
CA CYS A 378 -7.56 11.29 2.61
C CYS A 378 -6.21 10.60 2.83
N ASP A 379 -5.74 9.77 1.89
CA ASP A 379 -4.39 9.19 1.95
C ASP A 379 -3.32 10.26 2.15
N ALA A 380 -3.33 11.28 1.30
CA ALA A 380 -2.33 12.32 1.31
C ALA A 380 -2.37 13.18 2.58
N THR A 381 -3.56 13.45 3.12
CA THR A 381 -3.76 14.42 4.21
C THR A 381 -3.92 13.77 5.59
N MET A 382 -4.48 12.58 5.66
CA MET A 382 -4.59 11.81 6.91
C MET A 382 -3.47 10.76 7.06
N CYS A 383 -2.62 10.65 6.04
CA CYS A 383 -1.38 9.87 6.02
C CYS A 383 -1.56 8.35 6.22
N ASP A 384 -2.76 7.83 5.98
CA ASP A 384 -3.10 6.43 6.28
C ASP A 384 -4.08 5.85 5.26
N GLN A 385 -3.76 4.65 4.71
CA GLN A 385 -4.59 3.97 3.71
C GLN A 385 -5.96 3.51 4.27
N PHE A 386 -6.04 3.15 5.57
CA PHE A 386 -7.31 2.75 6.16
C PHE A 386 -8.28 3.92 6.25
N LEU A 387 -7.78 5.15 6.45
CA LEU A 387 -8.58 6.37 6.39
C LEU A 387 -8.96 6.74 4.95
N GLY A 388 -8.06 6.50 3.99
CA GLY A 388 -8.36 6.66 2.57
C GLY A 388 -9.50 5.76 2.08
N ILE A 389 -9.70 4.60 2.72
CA ILE A 389 -10.80 3.68 2.45
C ILE A 389 -12.01 4.00 3.33
N GLY A 390 -11.80 4.15 4.64
CA GLY A 390 -12.88 4.21 5.64
C GLY A 390 -13.68 5.50 5.62
N VAL A 391 -13.01 6.64 5.47
CA VAL A 391 -13.65 7.96 5.59
C VAL A 391 -14.56 8.28 4.39
N PRO A 392 -14.20 8.01 3.12
CA PRO A 392 -15.09 8.30 1.99
C PRO A 392 -16.33 7.38 1.93
N ALA A 393 -16.26 6.18 2.53
CA ALA A 393 -17.34 5.21 2.47
C ALA A 393 -18.69 5.77 2.98
N PRO A 394 -18.83 6.22 4.24
CA PRO A 394 -20.08 6.77 4.74
C PRO A 394 -20.49 8.08 4.05
N ILE A 395 -19.53 8.85 3.52
CA ILE A 395 -19.84 10.09 2.80
C ILE A 395 -20.63 9.81 1.53
N TYR A 396 -20.29 8.76 0.79
CA TYR A 396 -20.85 8.50 -0.53
C TYR A 396 -21.83 7.32 -0.60
N ALA A 397 -21.93 6.46 0.41
CA ALA A 397 -22.76 5.25 0.41
C ALA A 397 -24.19 5.50 -0.08
N ASP A 398 -24.86 6.51 0.50
CA ASP A 398 -26.23 6.89 0.09
C ASP A 398 -26.32 7.30 -1.39
N LYS A 399 -25.27 7.88 -1.96
CA LYS A 399 -25.25 8.28 -3.36
C LYS A 399 -25.11 7.10 -4.32
N TYR A 400 -24.40 6.05 -3.90
CA TYR A 400 -24.37 4.80 -4.67
C TYR A 400 -25.77 4.20 -4.74
N ASP A 401 -26.52 4.18 -3.61
CA ASP A 401 -27.89 3.71 -3.55
C ASP A 401 -28.84 4.59 -4.40
N GLU A 402 -28.71 5.92 -4.34
CA GLU A 402 -29.49 6.86 -5.15
C GLU A 402 -29.25 6.70 -6.67
N LEU A 403 -28.07 6.25 -7.06
CA LEU A 403 -27.75 6.00 -8.45
C LEU A 403 -28.04 4.56 -8.89
N GLY A 404 -28.57 3.70 -8.00
CA GLY A 404 -28.93 2.31 -8.28
C GLY A 404 -27.73 1.39 -8.48
N LEU A 405 -26.59 1.73 -7.86
CA LEU A 405 -25.36 0.96 -7.95
C LEU A 405 -25.28 -0.11 -6.86
N GLY A 406 -24.57 -1.19 -7.12
CA GLY A 406 -24.24 -2.18 -6.11
C GLY A 406 -23.20 -1.64 -5.11
N ARG A 407 -23.28 -2.07 -3.84
CA ARG A 407 -22.32 -1.67 -2.80
C ARG A 407 -20.88 -2.15 -3.09
N ASN A 408 -20.71 -3.23 -3.86
CA ASN A 408 -19.44 -3.66 -4.39
C ASN A 408 -18.80 -2.65 -5.36
N MET A 409 -19.58 -1.75 -5.96
CA MET A 409 -19.06 -0.64 -6.76
C MET A 409 -18.43 0.44 -5.87
N LEU A 410 -19.01 0.70 -4.69
CA LEU A 410 -18.40 1.59 -3.69
C LEU A 410 -17.10 1.00 -3.17
N SER A 411 -17.12 -0.23 -2.66
CA SER A 411 -15.93 -0.87 -2.10
C SER A 411 -14.77 -0.96 -3.10
N ARG A 412 -15.06 -1.27 -4.37
CA ARG A 412 -14.07 -1.24 -5.44
C ARG A 412 -13.45 0.14 -5.60
N SER A 413 -14.28 1.19 -5.66
CA SER A 413 -13.78 2.57 -5.88
C SER A 413 -12.91 3.07 -4.73
N LEU A 414 -13.23 2.67 -3.49
CA LEU A 414 -12.42 2.99 -2.31
C LEU A 414 -11.01 2.38 -2.42
N GLU A 415 -10.93 1.11 -2.82
CA GLU A 415 -9.65 0.44 -2.95
C GLU A 415 -8.89 0.78 -4.24
N ASP A 416 -9.59 1.10 -5.33
CA ASP A 416 -8.97 1.53 -6.58
C ASP A 416 -8.11 2.78 -6.40
N ALA A 417 -8.38 3.57 -5.38
CA ALA A 417 -7.63 4.76 -5.02
C ALA A 417 -6.94 4.62 -3.65
N GLY A 418 -7.68 4.39 -2.56
CA GLY A 418 -7.16 4.44 -1.19
C GLY A 418 -6.03 3.44 -0.94
N THR A 419 -6.14 2.20 -1.41
CA THR A 419 -5.03 1.23 -1.26
C THR A 419 -3.87 1.54 -2.21
N LEU A 420 -4.17 1.84 -3.47
CA LEU A 420 -3.13 1.94 -4.48
C LEU A 420 -2.34 3.25 -4.43
N TRP A 421 -2.97 4.34 -3.98
CA TRP A 421 -2.30 5.65 -3.93
C TRP A 421 -1.66 5.97 -2.59
N ALA A 422 -2.05 5.30 -1.52
CA ALA A 422 -1.43 5.51 -0.22
C ALA A 422 0.11 5.36 -0.27
N VAL A 423 0.63 4.42 -1.05
CA VAL A 423 2.08 4.19 -1.21
C VAL A 423 2.79 5.29 -2.00
N MET A 424 2.07 6.14 -2.72
CA MET A 424 2.65 7.17 -3.58
C MET A 424 3.10 8.42 -2.82
N PHE A 425 2.65 8.59 -1.59
CA PHE A 425 3.01 9.73 -0.74
C PHE A 425 4.09 9.32 0.27
N PRO A 426 5.28 9.98 0.28
CA PRO A 426 6.39 9.59 1.16
C PRO A 426 6.09 9.66 2.65
N TRP A 427 5.10 10.45 3.04
CA TRP A 427 4.72 10.71 4.43
C TRP A 427 3.56 9.86 4.95
N THR A 428 2.96 9.01 4.12
CA THR A 428 1.96 8.04 4.57
C THR A 428 2.62 6.83 5.21
N GLY A 429 1.86 6.08 6.00
CA GLY A 429 2.34 4.82 6.56
C GLY A 429 2.87 3.85 5.49
N CYS A 430 2.16 3.72 4.37
CA CYS A 430 2.57 2.88 3.24
C CYS A 430 3.84 3.40 2.56
N GLY A 431 3.90 4.70 2.24
CA GLY A 431 5.05 5.30 1.57
C GLY A 431 6.31 5.25 2.43
N ALA A 432 6.18 5.54 3.73
CA ALA A 432 7.25 5.43 4.69
C ALA A 432 7.78 4.00 4.83
N TYR A 433 6.86 3.02 4.93
CA TYR A 433 7.23 1.60 4.96
C TYR A 433 8.05 1.20 3.73
N GLN A 434 7.56 1.52 2.54
CA GLN A 434 8.24 1.16 1.29
C GLN A 434 9.58 1.89 1.15
N THR A 435 9.68 3.13 1.65
CA THR A 435 10.97 3.85 1.74
C THR A 435 11.97 3.08 2.60
N GLY A 436 11.54 2.60 3.77
CA GLY A 436 12.39 1.82 4.68
C GLY A 436 12.89 0.51 4.06
N VAL A 437 11.99 -0.23 3.39
CA VAL A 437 12.31 -1.53 2.78
C VAL A 437 13.11 -1.39 1.50
N LEU A 438 12.65 -0.56 0.55
CA LEU A 438 13.29 -0.42 -0.76
C LEU A 438 14.52 0.50 -0.74
N GLY A 439 14.65 1.31 0.31
CA GLY A 439 15.75 2.27 0.45
C GLY A 439 15.65 3.45 -0.53
N MET A 440 14.44 3.78 -1.00
CA MET A 440 14.19 4.92 -1.88
C MET A 440 12.80 5.52 -1.66
N SER A 441 12.70 6.83 -1.82
CA SER A 441 11.42 7.55 -1.69
C SER A 441 10.39 7.11 -2.75
N PRO A 442 9.09 7.06 -2.42
CA PRO A 442 8.01 6.87 -3.37
C PRO A 442 8.08 7.78 -4.59
N LEU A 443 8.53 9.03 -4.44
CA LEU A 443 8.66 9.97 -5.56
C LEU A 443 9.63 9.48 -6.65
N VAL A 444 10.57 8.59 -6.31
CA VAL A 444 11.55 8.04 -7.26
C VAL A 444 10.92 6.93 -8.11
N PHE A 445 10.15 6.01 -7.50
CA PHE A 445 9.51 4.90 -8.21
C PHE A 445 8.10 5.22 -8.72
N PHE A 446 7.51 6.34 -8.30
CA PHE A 446 6.17 6.79 -8.69
C PHE A 446 5.91 6.69 -10.21
N PRO A 447 6.78 7.18 -11.10
CA PRO A 447 6.52 7.14 -12.54
C PRO A 447 6.44 5.71 -13.12
N TYR A 448 6.95 4.73 -12.39
CA TYR A 448 7.06 3.34 -12.84
C TYR A 448 6.09 2.38 -12.15
N ALA A 449 5.34 2.84 -11.15
CA ALA A 449 4.30 2.04 -10.48
C ALA A 449 2.99 2.05 -11.29
N PHE A 450 3.02 1.42 -12.47
CA PHE A 450 2.00 1.59 -13.48
C PHE A 450 0.60 1.17 -13.03
N VAL A 451 0.47 0.07 -12.29
CA VAL A 451 -0.87 -0.34 -11.81
C VAL A 451 -1.44 0.70 -10.87
N ASN A 452 -0.65 1.19 -9.91
CA ASN A 452 -1.09 2.17 -8.93
C ASN A 452 -1.54 3.47 -9.60
N LEU A 453 -0.83 3.91 -10.64
CA LEU A 453 -1.17 5.12 -11.39
C LEU A 453 -2.40 4.94 -12.28
N LEU A 454 -2.45 3.83 -13.02
CA LEU A 454 -3.44 3.65 -14.07
C LEU A 454 -4.80 3.18 -13.55
N ASN A 455 -4.84 2.50 -12.40
CA ASN A 455 -6.07 1.86 -11.93
C ASN A 455 -7.20 2.87 -11.61
N PRO A 456 -6.98 3.95 -10.85
CA PRO A 456 -8.01 4.97 -10.62
C PRO A 456 -8.44 5.67 -11.92
N VAL A 457 -7.48 5.92 -12.82
CA VAL A 457 -7.77 6.51 -14.13
C VAL A 457 -8.65 5.59 -14.96
N TYR A 458 -8.33 4.29 -15.02
CA TYR A 458 -9.12 3.29 -15.71
C TYR A 458 -10.53 3.17 -15.11
N ALA A 459 -10.64 3.12 -13.78
CA ALA A 459 -11.93 3.05 -13.08
C ALA A 459 -12.82 4.26 -13.41
N TYR A 460 -12.24 5.47 -13.39
CA TYR A 460 -12.95 6.70 -13.74
C TYR A 460 -13.36 6.73 -15.22
N VAL A 461 -12.42 6.49 -16.13
CA VAL A 461 -12.67 6.58 -17.57
C VAL A 461 -13.75 5.58 -17.99
N THR A 462 -13.70 4.34 -17.52
CA THR A 462 -14.74 3.35 -17.84
C THR A 462 -16.11 3.76 -17.29
N ALA A 463 -16.16 4.29 -16.07
CA ALA A 463 -17.41 4.77 -15.45
C ALA A 463 -17.96 6.01 -16.17
N LEU A 464 -17.12 6.92 -16.64
CA LEU A 464 -17.51 8.10 -17.41
C LEU A 464 -18.28 7.72 -18.69
N PHE A 465 -17.84 6.65 -19.36
CA PHE A 465 -18.51 6.11 -20.53
C PHE A 465 -19.65 5.13 -20.22
N GLY A 466 -20.10 5.02 -18.96
CA GLY A 466 -21.16 4.12 -18.54
C GLY A 466 -20.79 2.64 -18.64
N ARG A 467 -19.49 2.32 -18.48
CA ARG A 467 -18.94 0.96 -18.61
C ARG A 467 -18.31 0.49 -17.31
N ASN A 468 -18.16 -0.82 -17.19
CA ASN A 468 -17.57 -1.46 -16.01
C ASN A 468 -18.32 -1.10 -14.72
N ILE A 469 -19.66 -1.23 -14.76
CA ILE A 469 -20.57 -0.81 -13.69
C ILE A 469 -21.33 -2.02 -13.16
N PHE A 470 -21.33 -2.19 -11.85
CA PHE A 470 -22.16 -3.14 -11.11
C PHE A 470 -23.39 -2.43 -10.58
N TRP A 471 -24.55 -2.94 -10.94
CA TRP A 471 -25.87 -2.41 -10.57
C TRP A 471 -26.44 -3.14 -9.34
N ALA A 472 -27.37 -2.51 -8.65
CA ALA A 472 -27.96 -3.04 -7.42
C ALA A 472 -28.68 -4.38 -7.62
N ASP A 473 -29.24 -4.63 -8.80
CA ASP A 473 -29.89 -5.90 -9.16
C ASP A 473 -28.90 -7.03 -9.53
N GLY A 474 -27.62 -6.80 -9.36
CA GLY A 474 -26.55 -7.73 -9.71
C GLY A 474 -26.16 -7.72 -11.18
N SER A 475 -26.84 -6.96 -12.03
CA SER A 475 -26.41 -6.85 -13.42
C SER A 475 -25.08 -6.10 -13.53
N TYR A 476 -24.28 -6.49 -14.52
CA TYR A 476 -22.96 -5.92 -14.79
C TYR A 476 -22.87 -5.42 -16.22
N THR A 477 -22.59 -4.13 -16.36
CA THR A 477 -22.26 -3.52 -17.65
C THR A 477 -20.75 -3.62 -17.88
N ASN A 478 -20.33 -4.45 -18.82
CA ASN A 478 -18.92 -4.70 -19.10
C ASN A 478 -18.25 -3.52 -19.84
N ILE A 479 -16.93 -3.67 -20.12
CA ILE A 479 -16.13 -2.65 -20.83
C ILE A 479 -16.62 -2.37 -22.26
N PHE A 480 -17.35 -3.30 -22.87
CA PHE A 480 -17.94 -3.14 -24.21
C PHE A 480 -19.35 -2.53 -24.17
N GLY A 481 -19.88 -2.17 -23.00
CA GLY A 481 -21.20 -1.59 -22.81
C GLY A 481 -22.35 -2.61 -22.86
N LYS A 482 -22.03 -3.92 -22.86
CA LYS A 482 -23.07 -4.98 -22.79
C LYS A 482 -23.41 -5.23 -21.33
N THR A 483 -24.72 -5.18 -21.02
CA THR A 483 -25.22 -5.44 -19.66
C THR A 483 -25.73 -6.88 -19.59
N LYS A 484 -25.18 -7.66 -18.67
CA LYS A 484 -25.57 -9.04 -18.38
C LYS A 484 -26.23 -9.12 -17.01
N ALA A 485 -27.21 -10.00 -16.86
CA ALA A 485 -27.73 -10.35 -15.56
C ALA A 485 -26.67 -11.03 -14.70
N GLY A 486 -26.73 -10.82 -13.40
CA GLY A 486 -25.84 -11.43 -12.42
C GLY A 486 -26.54 -11.57 -11.07
N LYS A 487 -25.80 -11.99 -10.07
CA LYS A 487 -26.30 -12.10 -8.71
C LYS A 487 -26.10 -10.76 -7.99
N PRO A 488 -27.11 -10.21 -7.29
CA PRO A 488 -26.94 -9.02 -6.47
C PRO A 488 -25.80 -9.19 -5.46
N ALA A 489 -25.00 -8.16 -5.29
CA ALA A 489 -23.99 -8.11 -4.25
C ALA A 489 -24.66 -7.99 -2.88
N GLY A 490 -24.05 -8.52 -1.83
CA GLY A 490 -24.50 -8.33 -0.45
C GLY A 490 -24.58 -6.84 -0.13
N ALA A 491 -25.68 -6.43 0.51
CA ALA A 491 -25.90 -5.08 1.03
C ALA A 491 -26.96 -5.14 2.14
N PRO A 492 -27.06 -4.14 3.04
CA PRO A 492 -28.15 -4.03 3.99
C PRO A 492 -29.50 -4.00 3.25
N GLU A 493 -30.51 -4.68 3.81
CA GLU A 493 -31.82 -4.86 3.13
C GLU A 493 -32.45 -3.54 2.73
N GLU A 494 -32.45 -2.56 3.62
CA GLU A 494 -33.00 -1.22 3.36
C GLU A 494 -32.25 -0.47 2.25
N ALA A 495 -30.91 -0.48 2.30
CA ALA A 495 -30.07 0.14 1.28
C ALA A 495 -30.25 -0.53 -0.09
N HIS A 496 -30.33 -1.87 -0.10
CA HIS A 496 -30.57 -2.65 -1.31
C HIS A 496 -31.95 -2.35 -1.93
N ALA A 497 -33.01 -2.32 -1.13
CA ALA A 497 -34.35 -1.99 -1.60
C ALA A 497 -34.41 -0.57 -2.19
N LYS A 498 -33.77 0.40 -1.53
CA LYS A 498 -33.66 1.77 -2.02
C LYS A 498 -32.90 1.83 -3.36
N ALA A 499 -31.78 1.13 -3.46
CA ALA A 499 -30.96 1.11 -4.68
C ALA A 499 -31.70 0.44 -5.85
N LEU A 500 -32.46 -0.64 -5.61
CA LEU A 500 -33.28 -1.30 -6.62
C LEU A 500 -34.37 -0.37 -7.15
N ALA A 501 -35.12 0.28 -6.27
CA ALA A 501 -36.19 1.22 -6.67
C ALA A 501 -35.62 2.37 -7.51
N ASN A 502 -34.46 2.91 -7.13
CA ASN A 502 -33.79 3.95 -7.88
C ASN A 502 -33.29 3.46 -9.24
N LEU A 503 -32.75 2.22 -9.31
CA LEU A 503 -32.30 1.62 -10.57
C LEU A 503 -33.47 1.44 -11.55
N GLU A 504 -34.63 0.95 -11.10
CA GLU A 504 -35.81 0.81 -11.92
C GLU A 504 -36.31 2.15 -12.45
N ALA A 505 -36.36 3.18 -11.59
CA ALA A 505 -36.71 4.53 -12.00
C ALA A 505 -35.73 5.10 -13.04
N ARG A 506 -34.44 4.85 -12.89
CA ARG A 506 -33.40 5.28 -13.83
C ARG A 506 -33.50 4.53 -15.17
N ARG A 507 -33.81 3.23 -15.17
CA ARG A 507 -34.07 2.45 -16.39
C ARG A 507 -35.31 2.95 -17.13
N ALA A 508 -36.39 3.25 -16.40
CA ALA A 508 -37.59 3.83 -16.97
C ALA A 508 -37.33 5.21 -17.62
N ALA A 509 -36.45 6.00 -17.02
CA ALA A 509 -36.01 7.30 -17.53
C ALA A 509 -34.92 7.23 -18.62
N GLY A 510 -34.45 6.04 -19.02
CA GLY A 510 -33.36 5.86 -20.00
C GLY A 510 -31.99 6.25 -19.50
N LYS A 511 -31.82 6.42 -18.19
CA LYS A 511 -30.56 6.82 -17.54
C LYS A 511 -29.70 5.66 -17.03
N ALA A 512 -30.20 4.43 -17.14
CA ALA A 512 -29.48 3.20 -16.85
C ALA A 512 -29.76 2.18 -17.95
N PRO A 513 -28.77 1.28 -18.27
CA PRO A 513 -28.96 0.32 -19.35
C PRO A 513 -30.01 -0.75 -18.99
N LYS A 514 -30.72 -1.23 -20.00
CA LYS A 514 -31.55 -2.43 -19.89
C LYS A 514 -30.67 -3.67 -19.94
N ILE A 515 -31.11 -4.74 -19.28
CA ILE A 515 -30.44 -6.04 -19.37
C ILE A 515 -30.65 -6.56 -20.78
N ASN A 516 -29.56 -6.82 -21.48
CA ASN A 516 -29.62 -7.52 -22.75
C ASN A 516 -29.94 -8.99 -22.49
N ALA A 517 -31.03 -9.47 -23.02
CA ALA A 517 -31.47 -10.86 -22.89
C ALA A 517 -30.48 -11.83 -23.54
#